data_e265a29c9db6c3833873d780e8f4af7e
#
_entry.id   e265a29c9db6c3833873d780e8f4af7e
#
_cell.length_a   1.000
_cell.length_b   1.000
_cell.length_c   1.000
_cell.angle_alpha   90.00
_cell.angle_beta   90.00
_cell.angle_gamma   90.00
#
_symmetry.space_group_name_H-M   'P 1'
#
loop_
_entity.id
_entity.type
_entity.pdbx_description
1 polymer ?
#
loop_
_entity_poly.entity_id
_entity_poly.type
_entity_poly.pdbx_seq_one_letter_code
_entity_poly.pdbx_strand_id
1 'polypeptide(L)'
;MHRHRPVAVIRAASAAAIFTASVGAFAQVPEPAAASAPASAPSLAAQIVNMGGMTPDEIGPVIAEMGTLRTKTLVTAANGTVGVQLGTVAKHTHTYADEIQYVMSGTATVWLDNAPREVRAGDLVVIPRGVVHGTLTTSPDFKSMAIKLPPQRAGDTHKVP
;
A
#
# COMPACT_ATOMS: atom_id res chain seq x y z
N MET A 1 32.94 -46.97 -51.38
CA MET A 1 33.73 -45.93 -52.15
C MET A 1 33.36 -44.55 -51.55
N HIS A 2 34.16 -44.11 -50.61
CA HIS A 2 33.98 -42.77 -49.99
C HIS A 2 35.12 -41.88 -50.45
N ARG A 3 34.79 -40.82 -51.20
CA ARG A 3 35.76 -39.84 -51.68
C ARG A 3 35.91 -38.73 -50.64
N HIS A 4 37.10 -38.63 -50.02
CA HIS A 4 37.51 -37.50 -49.19
C HIS A 4 37.86 -36.30 -50.08
N ARG A 5 37.27 -35.12 -49.78
CA ARG A 5 37.71 -33.83 -50.35
C ARG A 5 38.67 -33.15 -49.37
N PRO A 6 39.73 -32.54 -49.79
CA PRO A 6 40.62 -31.81 -48.88
C PRO A 6 40.07 -30.42 -48.55
N VAL A 7 40.24 -30.02 -47.29
CA VAL A 7 39.93 -28.69 -46.78
C VAL A 7 41.13 -27.78 -47.02
N ALA A 8 40.88 -26.67 -47.72
CA ALA A 8 41.93 -25.65 -47.97
C ALA A 8 42.03 -24.75 -46.71
N VAL A 9 43.23 -24.64 -46.16
CA VAL A 9 43.57 -23.73 -45.05
C VAL A 9 43.99 -22.39 -45.65
N ILE A 10 43.16 -21.36 -45.43
CA ILE A 10 43.49 -19.98 -45.78
C ILE A 10 44.19 -19.34 -44.58
N ARG A 11 45.47 -18.99 -44.76
CA ARG A 11 46.20 -18.16 -43.78
C ARG A 11 45.85 -16.70 -44.00
N ALA A 12 45.19 -16.06 -43.00
CA ALA A 12 45.00 -14.64 -42.97
C ALA A 12 46.24 -13.96 -42.36
N ALA A 13 46.79 -13.01 -43.04
CA ALA A 13 47.91 -12.17 -42.59
C ALA A 13 47.30 -11.05 -41.75
N SER A 14 47.69 -10.95 -40.47
CA SER A 14 47.28 -9.88 -39.55
C SER A 14 48.16 -8.64 -39.83
N ALA A 15 47.53 -7.57 -40.32
CA ALA A 15 48.12 -6.23 -40.32
C ALA A 15 47.79 -5.55 -38.98
N ALA A 16 48.80 -5.27 -38.18
CA ALA A 16 48.67 -4.52 -36.95
C ALA A 16 48.56 -3.01 -37.28
N ALA A 17 47.38 -2.44 -37.12
CA ALA A 17 47.18 -1.01 -37.14
C ALA A 17 47.44 -0.44 -35.74
N ILE A 18 48.46 0.43 -35.61
CA ILE A 18 48.74 1.17 -34.36
C ILE A 18 47.75 2.34 -34.29
N PHE A 19 46.76 2.22 -33.43
CA PHE A 19 45.87 3.35 -33.08
C PHE A 19 46.49 4.15 -31.93
N THR A 20 46.95 5.36 -32.22
CA THR A 20 47.28 6.35 -31.20
C THR A 20 46.00 6.89 -30.60
N ALA A 21 45.64 6.47 -29.37
CA ALA A 21 44.52 6.99 -28.64
C ALA A 21 44.89 8.38 -28.06
N SER A 22 44.30 9.43 -28.60
CA SER A 22 44.26 10.75 -27.97
C SER A 22 43.32 10.67 -26.76
N VAL A 23 43.88 10.80 -25.57
CA VAL A 23 43.14 10.90 -24.33
C VAL A 23 42.48 12.27 -24.27
N GLY A 24 41.23 12.35 -24.72
CA GLY A 24 40.39 13.52 -24.48
C GLY A 24 40.05 13.61 -23.00
N ALA A 25 40.39 14.73 -22.38
CA ALA A 25 39.97 15.04 -21.00
C ALA A 25 38.43 15.15 -20.98
N PHE A 26 37.76 14.13 -20.44
CA PHE A 26 36.33 14.24 -20.12
C PHE A 26 36.21 15.16 -18.91
N ALA A 27 35.56 16.32 -19.11
CA ALA A 27 35.15 17.16 -18.01
C ALA A 27 34.19 16.36 -17.12
N GLN A 28 34.55 16.13 -15.87
CA GLN A 28 33.67 15.51 -14.88
C GLN A 28 32.45 16.41 -14.70
N VAL A 29 31.29 15.89 -15.11
CA VAL A 29 30.01 16.50 -14.74
C VAL A 29 29.89 16.37 -13.22
N PRO A 30 29.67 17.47 -12.46
CA PRO A 30 29.52 17.36 -11.04
C PRO A 30 28.35 16.44 -10.71
N GLU A 31 28.62 15.42 -9.92
CA GLU A 31 27.61 14.50 -9.41
C GLU A 31 26.56 15.32 -8.62
N PRO A 32 25.27 15.19 -8.92
CA PRO A 32 24.24 15.91 -8.17
C PRO A 32 24.38 15.51 -6.70
N ALA A 33 24.51 16.52 -5.83
CA ALA A 33 24.62 16.34 -4.39
C ALA A 33 23.54 15.34 -3.94
N ALA A 34 23.96 14.26 -3.29
CA ALA A 34 23.07 13.23 -2.77
C ALA A 34 21.98 13.91 -1.93
N ALA A 35 20.74 13.87 -2.41
CA ALA A 35 19.61 14.32 -1.64
C ALA A 35 19.64 13.58 -0.30
N SER A 36 19.68 14.32 0.81
CA SER A 36 19.66 13.75 2.15
C SER A 36 18.52 12.72 2.23
N ALA A 37 18.86 11.48 2.58
CA ALA A 37 17.88 10.42 2.74
C ALA A 37 16.76 10.90 3.66
N PRO A 38 15.49 10.68 3.32
CA PRO A 38 14.40 11.04 4.20
C PRO A 38 14.62 10.36 5.56
N ALA A 39 14.35 11.09 6.65
CA ALA A 39 14.46 10.56 8.00
C ALA A 39 13.82 9.18 8.04
N SER A 40 14.58 8.18 8.50
CA SER A 40 14.10 6.80 8.52
C SER A 40 12.78 6.74 9.28
N ALA A 41 11.73 6.22 8.64
CA ALA A 41 10.47 5.95 9.33
C ALA A 41 10.76 5.06 10.54
N PRO A 42 10.03 5.26 11.67
CA PRO A 42 10.24 4.44 12.86
C PRO A 42 10.12 2.96 12.50
N SER A 43 11.08 2.17 12.94
CA SER A 43 11.03 0.71 12.75
C SER A 43 9.83 0.15 13.51
N LEU A 44 9.11 -0.80 12.92
CA LEU A 44 8.02 -1.48 13.60
C LEU A 44 8.58 -2.31 14.76
N ALA A 45 7.93 -2.23 15.93
CA ALA A 45 8.21 -3.13 17.04
C ALA A 45 7.52 -4.47 16.80
N ALA A 46 8.22 -5.58 17.12
CA ALA A 46 7.61 -6.90 17.10
C ALA A 46 6.55 -7.00 18.21
N GLN A 47 5.31 -7.34 17.84
CA GLN A 47 4.18 -7.43 18.77
C GLN A 47 3.12 -8.40 18.27
N ILE A 48 2.32 -8.91 19.20
CA ILE A 48 1.11 -9.70 18.91
C ILE A 48 -0.07 -8.93 19.51
N VAL A 49 -1.07 -8.62 18.67
CA VAL A 49 -2.29 -7.90 19.09
C VAL A 49 -3.51 -8.76 18.78
N ASN A 50 -4.29 -9.09 19.79
CA ASN A 50 -5.58 -9.76 19.59
C ASN A 50 -6.67 -8.74 19.27
N MET A 51 -6.78 -8.34 18.01
CA MET A 51 -7.77 -7.35 17.55
C MET A 51 -9.21 -7.85 17.75
N GLY A 52 -9.45 -9.14 17.56
CA GLY A 52 -10.78 -9.75 17.72
C GLY A 52 -11.31 -9.63 19.15
N GLY A 53 -10.45 -9.76 20.15
CA GLY A 53 -10.78 -9.67 21.57
C GLY A 53 -10.92 -8.25 22.12
N MET A 54 -10.54 -7.21 21.37
CA MET A 54 -10.63 -5.83 21.87
C MET A 54 -12.07 -5.40 22.12
N THR A 55 -12.31 -4.86 23.30
CA THR A 55 -13.59 -4.27 23.69
C THR A 55 -13.80 -2.90 23.04
N PRO A 56 -15.03 -2.39 22.95
CA PRO A 56 -15.31 -1.04 22.43
C PRO A 56 -14.50 0.05 23.15
N ASP A 57 -14.34 -0.06 24.47
CA ASP A 57 -13.60 0.96 25.23
C ASP A 57 -12.09 0.91 25.00
N GLU A 58 -11.53 -0.29 24.78
CA GLU A 58 -10.12 -0.44 24.37
C GLU A 58 -9.84 0.11 22.97
N ILE A 59 -10.83 0.08 22.06
CA ILE A 59 -10.72 0.65 20.73
C ILE A 59 -10.77 2.18 20.80
N GLY A 60 -11.65 2.75 21.64
CA GLY A 60 -11.68 4.18 21.86
C GLY A 60 -13.09 4.77 21.88
N PRO A 61 -13.21 6.08 22.02
CA PRO A 61 -14.52 6.76 22.06
C PRO A 61 -15.21 6.72 20.69
N VAL A 62 -16.54 6.94 20.70
CA VAL A 62 -17.31 7.13 19.48
C VAL A 62 -16.91 8.44 18.81
N ILE A 63 -16.67 8.39 17.51
CA ILE A 63 -16.44 9.54 16.63
C ILE A 63 -17.81 9.96 16.07
N ALA A 64 -18.55 10.77 16.83
CA ALA A 64 -19.96 11.05 16.56
C ALA A 64 -20.22 11.68 15.19
N GLU A 65 -19.28 12.47 14.68
CA GLU A 65 -19.37 13.06 13.33
C GLU A 65 -19.28 12.03 12.21
N MET A 66 -18.81 10.81 12.51
CA MET A 66 -18.74 9.69 11.58
C MET A 66 -19.82 8.61 11.87
N GLY A 67 -20.79 8.88 12.73
CA GLY A 67 -21.83 7.92 13.13
C GLY A 67 -21.55 7.28 14.48
N THR A 68 -21.47 5.95 14.54
CA THR A 68 -21.10 5.22 15.77
C THR A 68 -19.69 4.64 15.69
N LEU A 69 -18.88 5.12 14.75
CA LEU A 69 -17.51 4.67 14.52
C LEU A 69 -16.67 4.77 15.80
N ARG A 70 -16.02 3.69 16.13
CA ARG A 70 -14.85 3.67 17.02
C ARG A 70 -13.67 3.11 16.24
N THR A 71 -12.50 3.68 16.41
CA THR A 71 -11.30 3.22 15.72
C THR A 71 -10.05 3.39 16.57
N LYS A 72 -9.10 2.48 16.38
CA LYS A 72 -7.78 2.53 17.00
C LYS A 72 -6.72 2.11 16.00
N THR A 73 -5.77 3.00 15.76
CA THR A 73 -4.56 2.64 15.00
C THR A 73 -3.64 1.81 15.89
N LEU A 74 -3.24 0.65 15.41
CA LEU A 74 -2.40 -0.32 16.12
C LEU A 74 -0.98 -0.37 15.55
N VAL A 75 -0.85 -0.10 14.25
CA VAL A 75 0.44 -0.09 13.54
C VAL A 75 0.51 1.17 12.70
N THR A 76 1.64 1.86 12.78
CA THR A 76 1.98 2.98 11.90
C THR A 76 3.35 2.72 11.29
N ALA A 77 3.41 2.67 9.96
CA ALA A 77 4.63 2.51 9.17
C ALA A 77 4.71 3.63 8.12
N ALA A 78 5.87 3.78 7.48
CA ALA A 78 6.07 4.81 6.44
C ALA A 78 5.09 4.68 5.27
N ASN A 79 4.70 3.46 4.93
CA ASN A 79 3.89 3.12 3.76
C ASN A 79 2.44 2.73 4.08
N GLY A 80 2.04 2.70 5.35
CA GLY A 80 0.66 2.37 5.73
C GLY A 80 0.39 2.35 7.22
N THR A 81 -0.90 2.26 7.56
CA THR A 81 -1.36 2.04 8.94
C THR A 81 -2.28 0.83 8.98
N VAL A 82 -2.32 0.17 10.12
CA VAL A 82 -3.29 -0.89 10.42
C VAL A 82 -4.03 -0.52 11.69
N GLY A 83 -5.35 -0.58 11.65
CA GLY A 83 -6.20 -0.31 12.80
C GLY A 83 -7.37 -1.27 12.91
N VAL A 84 -8.08 -1.18 14.01
CA VAL A 84 -9.34 -1.85 14.25
C VAL A 84 -10.47 -0.83 14.27
N GLN A 85 -11.60 -1.21 13.70
CA GLN A 85 -12.81 -0.38 13.64
C GLN A 85 -14.03 -1.18 14.06
N LEU A 86 -14.99 -0.49 14.66
CA LEU A 86 -16.35 -1.01 14.87
C LEU A 86 -17.36 0.12 14.76
N GLY A 87 -18.63 -0.26 14.54
CA GLY A 87 -19.75 0.67 14.46
C GLY A 87 -20.04 1.15 13.03
N THR A 88 -21.15 1.85 12.90
CA THR A 88 -21.61 2.47 11.66
C THR A 88 -20.73 3.66 11.29
N VAL A 89 -20.34 3.75 10.02
CA VAL A 89 -19.51 4.82 9.47
C VAL A 89 -20.27 5.57 8.40
N ALA A 90 -20.44 6.89 8.60
CA ALA A 90 -21.08 7.76 7.63
C ALA A 90 -20.34 7.72 6.28
N LYS A 91 -21.09 7.94 5.19
CA LYS A 91 -20.48 7.99 3.84
C LYS A 91 -19.43 9.10 3.75
N HIS A 92 -18.27 8.77 3.19
CA HIS A 92 -17.14 9.68 3.05
C HIS A 92 -16.20 9.20 1.93
N THR A 93 -15.20 10.00 1.63
CA THR A 93 -14.09 9.66 0.73
C THR A 93 -12.76 9.92 1.40
N HIS A 94 -11.73 9.24 0.92
CA HIS A 94 -10.33 9.58 1.16
C HIS A 94 -9.71 10.05 -0.17
N THR A 95 -9.06 11.21 -0.17
CA THR A 95 -8.44 11.75 -1.39
C THR A 95 -6.99 11.32 -1.54
N TYR A 96 -6.38 10.88 -0.45
CA TYR A 96 -4.96 10.54 -0.38
C TYR A 96 -4.69 9.05 -0.17
N ALA A 97 -5.39 8.40 0.75
CA ALA A 97 -5.17 7.00 1.10
C ALA A 97 -6.17 6.07 0.39
N ASP A 98 -5.68 4.94 -0.10
CA ASP A 98 -6.52 3.77 -0.38
C ASP A 98 -6.85 3.08 0.95
N GLU A 99 -8.02 2.46 1.06
CA GLU A 99 -8.41 1.70 2.24
C GLU A 99 -8.70 0.25 1.88
N ILE A 100 -8.25 -0.66 2.72
CA ILE A 100 -8.61 -2.08 2.66
C ILE A 100 -9.22 -2.45 4.00
N GLN A 101 -10.42 -3.02 3.98
CA GLN A 101 -11.09 -3.53 5.18
C GLN A 101 -11.20 -5.04 5.12
N TYR A 102 -10.81 -5.71 6.19
CA TYR A 102 -11.08 -7.13 6.40
C TYR A 102 -12.11 -7.28 7.52
N VAL A 103 -13.26 -7.86 7.22
CA VAL A 103 -14.33 -8.09 8.20
C VAL A 103 -13.93 -9.25 9.11
N MET A 104 -13.69 -8.96 10.39
CA MET A 104 -13.25 -9.95 11.38
C MET A 104 -14.42 -10.67 12.05
N SER A 105 -15.53 -9.95 12.28
CA SER A 105 -16.75 -10.50 12.89
C SER A 105 -17.98 -9.74 12.44
N GLY A 106 -19.14 -10.37 12.60
CA GLY A 106 -20.44 -9.76 12.32
C GLY A 106 -20.76 -9.56 10.85
N THR A 107 -21.76 -8.70 10.62
CA THR A 107 -22.29 -8.36 9.30
C THR A 107 -22.55 -6.87 9.18
N ALA A 108 -22.44 -6.35 7.96
CA ALA A 108 -22.74 -4.97 7.65
C ALA A 108 -23.15 -4.80 6.19
N THR A 109 -23.76 -3.64 5.88
CA THR A 109 -23.87 -3.15 4.50
C THR A 109 -22.78 -2.12 4.27
N VAL A 110 -21.90 -2.35 3.32
CA VAL A 110 -20.88 -1.39 2.88
C VAL A 110 -21.32 -0.77 1.56
N TRP A 111 -21.29 0.58 1.49
CA TRP A 111 -21.43 1.29 0.22
C TRP A 111 -20.06 1.43 -0.44
N LEU A 112 -19.99 1.06 -1.73
CA LEU A 112 -18.87 1.37 -2.63
C LEU A 112 -19.44 2.20 -3.77
N ASP A 113 -19.05 3.46 -3.85
CA ASP A 113 -19.78 4.51 -4.56
C ASP A 113 -21.21 4.60 -4.03
N ASN A 114 -22.21 4.46 -4.87
CA ASN A 114 -23.60 4.44 -4.43
C ASN A 114 -24.21 3.04 -4.37
N ALA A 115 -23.40 1.99 -4.53
CA ALA A 115 -23.88 0.62 -4.55
C ALA A 115 -23.70 -0.04 -3.17
N PRO A 116 -24.81 -0.42 -2.48
CA PRO A 116 -24.72 -1.19 -1.24
C PRO A 116 -24.28 -2.62 -1.53
N ARG A 117 -23.45 -3.16 -0.66
CA ARG A 117 -22.97 -4.55 -0.67
C ARG A 117 -23.05 -5.10 0.74
N GLU A 118 -23.64 -6.27 0.90
CA GLU A 118 -23.59 -6.99 2.16
C GLU A 118 -22.22 -7.63 2.34
N VAL A 119 -21.69 -7.52 3.54
CA VAL A 119 -20.41 -8.11 3.94
C VAL A 119 -20.55 -8.85 5.26
N ARG A 120 -19.71 -9.86 5.44
CA ARG A 120 -19.68 -10.71 6.62
C ARG A 120 -18.23 -11.07 7.00
N ALA A 121 -18.07 -11.68 8.15
CA ALA A 121 -16.77 -12.20 8.58
C ALA A 121 -16.07 -13.03 7.49
N GLY A 122 -14.81 -12.69 7.22
CA GLY A 122 -13.99 -13.27 6.17
C GLY A 122 -13.92 -12.45 4.87
N ASP A 123 -14.82 -11.48 4.67
CA ASP A 123 -14.80 -10.65 3.46
C ASP A 123 -13.70 -9.60 3.51
N LEU A 124 -13.10 -9.35 2.35
CA LEU A 124 -12.14 -8.27 2.10
C LEU A 124 -12.79 -7.21 1.22
N VAL A 125 -12.80 -5.97 1.68
CA VAL A 125 -13.30 -4.82 0.93
C VAL A 125 -12.12 -3.95 0.52
N VAL A 126 -11.98 -3.70 -0.78
CA VAL A 126 -10.94 -2.82 -1.32
C VAL A 126 -11.58 -1.50 -1.76
N ILE A 127 -11.12 -0.40 -1.21
CA ILE A 127 -11.68 0.93 -1.38
C ILE A 127 -10.57 1.85 -1.91
N PRO A 128 -10.49 2.05 -3.23
CA PRO A 128 -9.53 3.01 -3.79
C PRO A 128 -9.83 4.43 -3.31
N ARG A 129 -8.81 5.26 -3.21
CA ARG A 129 -8.98 6.70 -2.94
C ARG A 129 -9.98 7.33 -3.91
N GLY A 130 -10.75 8.28 -3.42
CA GLY A 130 -11.81 8.93 -4.18
C GLY A 130 -13.14 8.17 -4.22
N VAL A 131 -13.16 6.88 -3.93
CA VAL A 131 -14.41 6.10 -3.89
C VAL A 131 -15.22 6.51 -2.65
N VAL A 132 -16.48 6.88 -2.86
CA VAL A 132 -17.42 7.13 -1.78
C VAL A 132 -17.74 5.80 -1.09
N HIS A 133 -17.54 5.75 0.21
CA HIS A 133 -17.81 4.56 0.98
C HIS A 133 -18.35 4.87 2.37
N GLY A 134 -18.98 3.90 2.98
CA GLY A 134 -19.53 3.96 4.33
C GLY A 134 -19.97 2.57 4.77
N THR A 135 -20.27 2.41 6.04
CA THR A 135 -20.65 1.11 6.62
C THR A 135 -21.88 1.28 7.50
N LEU A 136 -22.91 0.50 7.28
CA LEU A 136 -24.03 0.33 8.19
C LEU A 136 -23.92 -1.05 8.82
N THR A 137 -23.62 -1.11 10.09
CA THR A 137 -23.57 -2.38 10.83
C THR A 137 -24.96 -3.01 10.93
N THR A 138 -25.07 -4.28 10.59
CA THR A 138 -26.31 -5.06 10.64
C THR A 138 -26.29 -6.10 11.75
N SER A 139 -25.14 -6.29 12.40
CA SER A 139 -25.02 -7.07 13.64
C SER A 139 -24.24 -6.30 14.71
N PRO A 140 -24.51 -6.54 16.00
CA PRO A 140 -23.90 -5.78 17.10
C PRO A 140 -22.40 -6.10 17.30
N ASP A 141 -21.94 -7.22 16.79
CA ASP A 141 -20.56 -7.71 16.91
C ASP A 141 -19.69 -7.36 15.71
N PHE A 142 -20.20 -6.51 14.78
CA PHE A 142 -19.41 -6.12 13.61
C PHE A 142 -18.11 -5.45 14.00
N LYS A 143 -17.02 -5.99 13.48
CA LYS A 143 -15.66 -5.49 13.67
C LYS A 143 -14.82 -5.73 12.41
N SER A 144 -14.04 -4.74 12.02
CA SER A 144 -13.14 -4.83 10.87
C SER A 144 -11.73 -4.37 11.21
N MET A 145 -10.75 -4.94 10.52
CA MET A 145 -9.41 -4.38 10.39
C MET A 145 -9.40 -3.41 9.23
N ALA A 146 -8.86 -2.21 9.43
CA ALA A 146 -8.66 -1.22 8.37
C ALA A 146 -7.18 -1.01 8.12
N ILE A 147 -6.79 -1.06 6.84
CA ILE A 147 -5.44 -0.77 6.37
C ILE A 147 -5.53 0.47 5.48
N LYS A 148 -4.70 1.49 5.72
CA LYS A 148 -4.59 2.69 4.89
C LYS A 148 -3.25 2.72 4.19
N LEU A 149 -3.26 2.95 2.87
CA LEU A 149 -2.07 2.94 2.00
C LEU A 149 -2.09 4.17 1.06
N PRO A 150 -1.18 5.13 1.25
CA PRO A 150 -0.24 5.32 2.35
C PRO A 150 -0.95 5.67 3.67
N PRO A 151 -0.22 5.96 4.77
CA PRO A 151 -0.85 6.40 6.01
C PRO A 151 -1.79 7.57 5.80
N GLN A 152 -2.99 7.50 6.38
CA GLN A 152 -3.97 8.57 6.28
C GLN A 152 -3.41 9.87 6.86
N ARG A 153 -3.67 10.98 6.20
CA ARG A 153 -3.29 12.33 6.65
C ARG A 153 -4.46 13.02 7.37
N ALA A 154 -4.11 14.00 8.20
CA ALA A 154 -5.12 14.92 8.73
C ALA A 154 -5.88 15.60 7.57
N GLY A 155 -7.20 15.65 7.65
CA GLY A 155 -8.05 16.23 6.61
C GLY A 155 -8.30 15.35 5.38
N ASP A 156 -7.84 14.10 5.37
CA ASP A 156 -8.05 13.17 4.24
C ASP A 156 -9.49 12.59 4.17
N THR A 157 -10.27 12.71 5.24
CA THR A 157 -11.64 12.22 5.29
C THR A 157 -12.61 13.34 4.93
N HIS A 158 -13.37 13.15 3.85
CA HIS A 158 -14.38 14.11 3.38
C HIS A 158 -15.75 13.46 3.41
N LYS A 159 -16.60 13.91 4.33
CA LYS A 159 -18.00 13.42 4.40
C LYS A 159 -18.75 13.80 3.13
N VAL A 160 -19.62 12.91 2.71
CA VAL A 160 -20.56 13.15 1.61
C VAL A 160 -21.98 13.04 2.14
N PRO A 161 -22.91 13.78 1.55
CA PRO A 161 -24.33 13.74 1.95
C PRO A 161 -24.98 12.36 1.85
#